data_cbea9579959e42e245f4330b3a74ed19
#
_entry.id   cbea9579959e42e245f4330b3a74ed19
#
_cell.length_a   1.000
_cell.length_b   1.000
_cell.length_c   1.000
_cell.angle_alpha   90.00
_cell.angle_beta   90.00
_cell.angle_gamma   90.00
#
_symmetry.space_group_name_H-M   'P 1'
#
loop_
_entity.id
_entity.type
_entity.pdbx_description
1 polymer ?
#
loop_
_entity_poly.entity_id
_entity_poly.type
_entity_poly.pdbx_seq_one_letter_code
_entity_poly.pdbx_strand_id
1 'polypeptide(L)'
;MTHPKEEKTYVMIKPDGVQKGLIGEIIKRFEQRDLKIVALEMFMPTHEMIDSHYPKDEAWITRLGSKTLATYEKYNMDAMADYGTTDPSVIGPNIRSWIMDYMTSAPLVKMVVQGVHAVDTVRKIAGVTMPYLADMGTIRGDFSVDSPALANKEKRPVMNIVHASETPEEALHEIKYWFGGKELMNYKRHGVDL
;
A
#
# COMPACT_ATOMS: atom_id res chain seq x y z
N MET A 1 4.31 -27.01 2.14
CA MET A 1 3.78 -25.75 2.71
C MET A 1 4.72 -25.34 3.83
N THR A 2 5.14 -24.10 3.88
CA THR A 2 5.85 -23.53 5.03
C THR A 2 4.92 -23.55 6.25
N HIS A 3 5.48 -23.68 7.44
CA HIS A 3 4.68 -23.64 8.67
C HIS A 3 3.96 -22.27 8.77
N PRO A 4 2.67 -22.21 9.18
CA PRO A 4 1.91 -20.94 9.21
C PRO A 4 2.57 -19.82 10.02
N LYS A 5 3.39 -20.14 11.02
CA LYS A 5 4.18 -19.15 11.81
C LYS A 5 5.36 -18.55 11.03
N GLU A 6 5.74 -19.12 9.91
CA GLU A 6 6.88 -18.69 9.09
C GLU A 6 6.44 -17.88 7.87
N GLU A 7 5.14 -17.65 7.72
CA GLU A 7 4.63 -16.83 6.64
C GLU A 7 5.17 -15.40 6.73
N LYS A 8 5.58 -14.87 5.61
CA LYS A 8 6.11 -13.51 5.49
C LYS A 8 5.26 -12.69 4.55
N THR A 9 5.13 -11.41 4.85
CA THR A 9 4.48 -10.45 3.96
C THR A 9 5.30 -9.19 3.84
N TYR A 10 5.11 -8.50 2.73
CA TYR A 10 5.71 -7.18 2.49
C TYR A 10 4.76 -6.08 2.94
N VAL A 11 5.32 -5.05 3.57
CA VAL A 11 4.61 -3.83 3.96
C VAL A 11 5.45 -2.63 3.58
N MET A 12 4.80 -1.58 3.07
CA MET A 12 5.44 -0.30 2.82
C MET A 12 4.62 0.82 3.46
N ILE A 13 5.24 1.63 4.32
CA ILE A 13 4.66 2.88 4.78
C ILE A 13 4.89 3.92 3.69
N LYS A 14 3.81 4.49 3.20
CA LYS A 14 3.79 5.44 2.10
C LYS A 14 4.19 6.85 2.52
N PRO A 15 4.42 7.78 1.58
CA PRO A 15 4.83 9.15 1.89
C PRO A 15 3.96 9.83 2.94
N ASP A 16 2.64 9.72 2.82
CA ASP A 16 1.68 10.32 3.77
C ASP A 16 1.80 9.74 5.18
N GLY A 17 2.07 8.43 5.31
CA GLY A 17 2.31 7.78 6.60
C GLY A 17 3.62 8.25 7.26
N VAL A 18 4.67 8.43 6.45
CA VAL A 18 5.96 8.96 6.92
C VAL A 18 5.82 10.43 7.34
N GLN A 19 5.20 11.26 6.50
CA GLN A 19 4.99 12.68 6.76
C GLN A 19 4.09 12.95 7.97
N LYS A 20 3.14 12.06 8.26
CA LYS A 20 2.31 12.11 9.48
C LYS A 20 3.02 11.62 10.74
N GLY A 21 4.27 11.13 10.64
CA GLY A 21 5.03 10.62 11.79
C GLY A 21 4.50 9.29 12.34
N LEU A 22 3.92 8.44 11.49
CA LEU A 22 3.23 7.22 11.91
C LEU A 22 4.11 5.97 11.92
N ILE A 23 5.40 6.06 11.58
CA ILE A 23 6.29 4.90 11.44
C ILE A 23 6.26 4.04 12.72
N GLY A 24 6.52 4.64 13.87
CA GLY A 24 6.56 3.93 15.15
C GLY A 24 5.21 3.32 15.56
N GLU A 25 4.12 4.03 15.30
CA GLU A 25 2.77 3.54 15.60
C GLU A 25 2.39 2.34 14.73
N ILE A 26 2.73 2.37 13.45
CA ILE A 26 2.45 1.26 12.52
C ILE A 26 3.26 0.02 12.91
N ILE A 27 4.56 0.17 13.21
CA ILE A 27 5.39 -0.93 13.70
C ILE A 27 4.83 -1.52 14.99
N LYS A 28 4.47 -0.66 15.96
CA LYS A 28 3.86 -1.07 17.23
C LYS A 28 2.61 -1.92 17.02
N ARG A 29 1.72 -1.57 16.09
CA ARG A 29 0.51 -2.35 15.80
C ARG A 29 0.82 -3.77 15.29
N PHE A 30 1.86 -3.93 14.50
CA PHE A 30 2.30 -5.26 14.07
C PHE A 30 2.90 -6.04 15.23
N GLU A 31 3.79 -5.43 16.01
CA GLU A 31 4.43 -6.10 17.14
C GLU A 31 3.45 -6.48 18.26
N GLN A 32 2.42 -5.66 18.53
CA GLN A 32 1.36 -5.96 19.49
C GLN A 32 0.48 -7.15 19.07
N ARG A 33 0.50 -7.53 17.78
CA ARG A 33 -0.19 -8.69 17.23
C ARG A 33 0.72 -9.87 17.01
N ASP A 34 1.85 -9.92 17.74
CA ASP A 34 2.84 -11.00 17.70
C ASP A 34 3.51 -11.20 16.34
N LEU A 35 3.41 -10.21 15.45
CA LEU A 35 4.13 -10.19 14.21
C LEU A 35 5.56 -9.72 14.42
N LYS A 36 6.52 -10.35 13.74
CA LYS A 36 7.95 -10.10 13.85
C LYS A 36 8.45 -9.31 12.65
N ILE A 37 9.19 -8.22 12.87
CA ILE A 37 9.84 -7.47 11.81
C ILE A 37 11.17 -8.16 11.49
N VAL A 38 11.33 -8.72 10.29
CA VAL A 38 12.53 -9.44 9.87
C VAL A 38 13.40 -8.68 8.87
N ALA A 39 12.90 -7.57 8.34
CA ALA A 39 13.67 -6.56 7.61
C ALA A 39 12.96 -5.21 7.71
N LEU A 40 13.73 -4.13 7.76
CA LEU A 40 13.21 -2.76 7.84
C LEU A 40 14.22 -1.80 7.21
N GLU A 41 13.75 -0.91 6.34
CA GLU A 41 14.59 0.10 5.71
C GLU A 41 13.77 1.35 5.36
N MET A 42 14.28 2.52 5.74
CA MET A 42 13.78 3.80 5.27
C MET A 42 14.64 4.28 4.10
N PHE A 43 14.03 4.72 3.02
CA PHE A 43 14.76 5.12 1.81
C PHE A 43 13.97 6.15 1.00
N MET A 44 14.67 6.90 0.16
CA MET A 44 14.05 7.73 -0.86
C MET A 44 13.93 6.93 -2.16
N PRO A 45 12.71 6.66 -2.66
CA PRO A 45 12.55 5.88 -3.87
C PRO A 45 12.93 6.72 -5.11
N THR A 46 13.46 6.05 -6.13
CA THR A 46 13.57 6.63 -7.47
C THR A 46 12.30 6.37 -8.27
N HIS A 47 12.06 7.18 -9.29
CA HIS A 47 10.95 6.96 -10.22
C HIS A 47 11.01 5.57 -10.85
N GLU A 48 12.20 5.10 -11.24
CA GLU A 48 12.42 3.78 -11.83
C GLU A 48 12.03 2.63 -10.87
N MET A 49 12.35 2.76 -9.57
CA MET A 49 11.96 1.77 -8.57
C MET A 49 10.44 1.67 -8.45
N ILE A 50 9.75 2.80 -8.40
CA ILE A 50 8.29 2.81 -8.30
C ILE A 50 7.65 2.34 -9.61
N ASP A 51 8.18 2.75 -10.75
CA ASP A 51 7.71 2.31 -12.07
C ASP A 51 7.83 0.79 -12.27
N SER A 52 8.84 0.17 -11.66
CA SER A 52 9.02 -1.29 -11.69
C SER A 52 8.19 -2.05 -10.65
N HIS A 53 7.72 -1.38 -9.61
CA HIS A 53 6.83 -1.94 -8.59
C HIS A 53 5.38 -2.05 -9.09
N TYR A 54 4.88 -1.03 -9.80
CA TYR A 54 3.51 -1.04 -10.31
C TYR A 54 3.41 -1.71 -11.69
N PRO A 55 2.30 -2.43 -11.97
CA PRO A 55 2.06 -3.00 -13.29
C PRO A 55 2.08 -1.95 -14.40
N LYS A 56 2.54 -2.37 -15.58
CA LYS A 56 2.68 -1.52 -16.78
C LYS A 56 1.75 -1.94 -17.92
N ASP A 57 1.02 -3.05 -17.73
CA ASP A 57 0.11 -3.56 -18.73
C ASP A 57 -1.10 -2.65 -18.93
N GLU A 58 -1.58 -2.61 -20.15
CA GLU A 58 -2.70 -1.75 -20.57
C GLU A 58 -3.98 -2.08 -19.79
N ALA A 59 -4.20 -3.33 -19.45
CA ALA A 59 -5.38 -3.77 -18.71
C ALA A 59 -5.40 -3.18 -17.30
N TRP A 60 -4.25 -3.15 -16.61
CA TRP A 60 -4.13 -2.54 -15.28
C TRP A 60 -4.32 -1.02 -15.35
N ILE A 61 -3.72 -0.35 -16.34
CA ILE A 61 -3.83 1.11 -16.53
C ILE A 61 -5.29 1.48 -16.83
N THR A 62 -5.93 0.80 -17.76
CA THR A 62 -7.34 1.03 -18.09
C THR A 62 -8.26 0.80 -16.88
N ARG A 63 -7.96 -0.19 -16.04
CA ARG A 63 -8.69 -0.44 -14.80
C ARG A 63 -8.60 0.73 -13.80
N LEU A 64 -7.47 1.48 -13.76
CA LEU A 64 -7.38 2.70 -12.96
C LEU A 64 -8.39 3.75 -13.46
N GLY A 65 -8.46 3.98 -14.76
CA GLY A 65 -9.44 4.88 -15.37
C GLY A 65 -10.88 4.44 -15.11
N SER A 66 -11.17 3.16 -15.25
CA SER A 66 -12.53 2.60 -14.99
C SER A 66 -12.95 2.81 -13.53
N LYS A 67 -12.06 2.60 -12.56
CA LYS A 67 -12.34 2.88 -11.14
C LYS A 67 -12.58 4.36 -10.87
N THR A 68 -11.85 5.24 -11.58
CA THR A 68 -12.04 6.68 -11.51
C THR A 68 -13.43 7.04 -12.02
N LEU A 69 -13.83 6.57 -13.21
CA LEU A 69 -15.15 6.82 -13.78
C LEU A 69 -16.28 6.30 -12.89
N ALA A 70 -16.15 5.12 -12.31
CA ALA A 70 -17.13 4.59 -11.35
C ALA A 70 -17.27 5.48 -10.10
N THR A 71 -16.17 6.13 -9.67
CA THR A 71 -16.21 7.13 -8.59
C THR A 71 -16.98 8.38 -9.04
N TYR A 72 -16.73 8.86 -10.25
CA TYR A 72 -17.42 10.03 -10.81
C TYR A 72 -18.93 9.79 -10.93
N GLU A 73 -19.32 8.63 -11.43
CA GLU A 73 -20.73 8.21 -11.50
C GLU A 73 -21.37 8.16 -10.11
N LYS A 74 -20.74 7.48 -9.17
CA LYS A 74 -21.24 7.32 -7.79
C LYS A 74 -21.50 8.66 -7.09
N TYR A 75 -20.68 9.67 -7.35
CA TYR A 75 -20.74 10.97 -6.66
C TYR A 75 -21.30 12.09 -7.54
N ASN A 76 -21.92 11.77 -8.68
CA ASN A 76 -22.46 12.74 -9.66
C ASN A 76 -21.44 13.81 -10.05
N MET A 77 -20.18 13.41 -10.28
CA MET A 77 -19.10 14.28 -10.74
C MET A 77 -19.04 14.26 -12.27
N ASP A 78 -18.62 15.35 -12.88
CA ASP A 78 -18.51 15.47 -14.34
C ASP A 78 -17.10 15.11 -14.81
N ALA A 79 -16.91 13.87 -15.27
CA ALA A 79 -15.64 13.39 -15.80
C ALA A 79 -15.26 14.09 -17.12
N MET A 80 -16.25 14.49 -17.94
CA MET A 80 -15.98 15.19 -19.19
C MET A 80 -15.40 16.59 -18.89
N ALA A 81 -15.92 17.28 -17.89
CA ALA A 81 -15.39 18.59 -17.48
C ALA A 81 -13.97 18.50 -16.90
N ASP A 82 -13.67 17.46 -16.12
CA ASP A 82 -12.38 17.33 -15.43
C ASP A 82 -11.27 16.71 -16.31
N TYR A 83 -11.60 15.80 -17.24
CA TYR A 83 -10.65 15.05 -18.08
C TYR A 83 -10.77 15.31 -19.59
N GLY A 84 -11.86 15.92 -20.04
CA GLY A 84 -12.16 16.09 -21.47
C GLY A 84 -12.58 14.79 -22.17
N THR A 85 -12.77 13.70 -21.42
CA THR A 85 -13.11 12.38 -21.95
C THR A 85 -13.77 11.49 -20.88
N THR A 86 -14.48 10.48 -21.33
CA THR A 86 -14.98 9.36 -20.51
C THR A 86 -14.33 8.03 -20.90
N ASP A 87 -13.24 8.07 -21.66
CA ASP A 87 -12.48 6.87 -22.02
C ASP A 87 -11.50 6.48 -20.89
N PRO A 88 -11.69 5.31 -20.25
CA PRO A 88 -10.83 4.88 -19.15
C PRO A 88 -9.36 4.63 -19.59
N SER A 89 -9.13 4.30 -20.86
CA SER A 89 -7.78 4.10 -21.39
C SER A 89 -6.97 5.41 -21.48
N VAL A 90 -7.67 6.54 -21.60
CA VAL A 90 -7.08 7.89 -21.62
C VAL A 90 -6.94 8.45 -20.21
N ILE A 91 -7.87 8.15 -19.30
CA ILE A 91 -7.82 8.60 -17.91
C ILE A 91 -6.77 7.84 -17.10
N GLY A 92 -6.64 6.53 -17.31
CA GLY A 92 -5.74 5.65 -16.55
C GLY A 92 -4.29 6.09 -16.47
N PRO A 93 -3.65 6.53 -17.56
CA PRO A 93 -2.29 7.07 -17.55
C PRO A 93 -2.10 8.25 -16.62
N ASN A 94 -3.08 9.17 -16.52
CA ASN A 94 -3.03 10.29 -15.60
C ASN A 94 -2.99 9.82 -14.13
N ILE A 95 -3.85 8.86 -13.80
CA ILE A 95 -3.90 8.28 -12.46
C ILE A 95 -2.56 7.59 -12.12
N ARG A 96 -1.99 6.87 -13.08
CA ARG A 96 -0.67 6.24 -12.91
C ARG A 96 0.42 7.28 -12.67
N SER A 97 0.44 8.38 -13.42
CA SER A 97 1.39 9.47 -13.21
C SER A 97 1.28 10.04 -11.79
N TRP A 98 0.08 10.31 -11.31
CA TRP A 98 -0.12 10.81 -9.94
C TRP A 98 0.38 9.82 -8.87
N ILE A 99 0.20 8.51 -9.10
CA ILE A 99 0.75 7.50 -8.20
C ILE A 99 2.28 7.58 -8.18
N MET A 100 2.92 7.74 -9.34
CA MET A 100 4.37 7.85 -9.46
C MET A 100 4.89 9.08 -8.71
N ASP A 101 4.30 10.24 -8.95
CA ASP A 101 4.66 11.51 -8.32
C ASP A 101 4.49 11.45 -6.80
N TYR A 102 3.36 10.90 -6.35
CA TYR A 102 3.09 10.72 -4.93
C TYR A 102 4.09 9.77 -4.26
N MET A 103 4.35 8.62 -4.84
CA MET A 103 5.25 7.62 -4.24
C MET A 103 6.70 8.07 -4.17
N THR A 104 7.10 9.06 -5.00
CA THR A 104 8.43 9.66 -5.01
C THR A 104 8.53 11.01 -4.28
N SER A 105 7.43 11.47 -3.69
CA SER A 105 7.36 12.81 -3.07
C SER A 105 8.05 12.91 -1.70
N ALA A 106 8.26 11.79 -1.01
CA ALA A 106 8.92 11.73 0.29
C ALA A 106 9.49 10.33 0.55
N PRO A 107 10.31 10.15 1.61
CA PRO A 107 10.81 8.83 1.98
C PRO A 107 9.69 7.82 2.22
N LEU A 108 10.00 6.55 1.95
CA LEU A 108 9.19 5.38 2.25
C LEU A 108 9.86 4.54 3.34
N VAL A 109 9.07 3.74 4.07
CA VAL A 109 9.62 2.69 4.93
C VAL A 109 9.10 1.35 4.44
N LYS A 110 9.99 0.50 3.97
CA LYS A 110 9.69 -0.87 3.57
C LYS A 110 10.07 -1.84 4.66
N MET A 111 9.27 -2.90 4.83
CA MET A 111 9.54 -3.92 5.82
C MET A 111 9.03 -5.29 5.39
N VAL A 112 9.64 -6.33 5.95
CA VAL A 112 9.14 -7.70 5.89
C VAL A 112 8.66 -8.09 7.27
N VAL A 113 7.42 -8.52 7.33
CA VAL A 113 6.73 -8.92 8.57
C VAL A 113 6.50 -10.42 8.52
N GLN A 114 6.82 -11.14 9.59
CA GLN A 114 6.66 -12.59 9.72
C GLN A 114 5.75 -12.93 10.90
N GLY A 115 4.89 -13.94 10.72
CA GLY A 115 4.04 -14.45 11.80
C GLY A 115 2.97 -15.40 11.29
N VAL A 116 2.02 -15.72 12.16
CA VAL A 116 0.90 -16.62 11.83
C VAL A 116 -0.03 -15.91 10.84
N HIS A 117 -0.21 -16.53 9.65
CA HIS A 117 -1.01 -15.96 8.56
C HIS A 117 -0.68 -14.49 8.33
N ALA A 118 0.63 -14.19 8.14
CA ALA A 118 1.14 -12.82 8.12
C ALA A 118 0.46 -11.95 7.07
N VAL A 119 0.14 -12.48 5.89
CA VAL A 119 -0.56 -11.74 4.83
C VAL A 119 -1.92 -11.27 5.32
N ASP A 120 -2.77 -12.19 5.78
CA ASP A 120 -4.13 -11.88 6.23
C ASP A 120 -4.13 -11.00 7.49
N THR A 121 -3.24 -11.30 8.44
CA THR A 121 -3.15 -10.57 9.70
C THR A 121 -2.73 -9.12 9.48
N VAL A 122 -1.72 -8.89 8.65
CA VAL A 122 -1.27 -7.52 8.28
C VAL A 122 -2.38 -6.77 7.53
N ARG A 123 -3.06 -7.41 6.58
CA ARG A 123 -4.18 -6.78 5.85
C ARG A 123 -5.32 -6.39 6.78
N LYS A 124 -5.63 -7.25 7.77
CA LYS A 124 -6.64 -6.95 8.80
C LYS A 124 -6.25 -5.75 9.67
N ILE A 125 -4.98 -5.63 10.05
CA ILE A 125 -4.46 -4.48 10.81
C ILE A 125 -4.45 -3.21 9.95
N ALA A 126 -4.09 -3.33 8.67
CA ALA A 126 -4.07 -2.19 7.74
C ALA A 126 -5.47 -1.62 7.47
N GLY A 127 -6.48 -2.47 7.43
CA GLY A 127 -7.84 -2.11 7.02
C GLY A 127 -8.03 -2.13 5.51
N VAL A 128 -9.27 -1.96 5.05
CA VAL A 128 -9.61 -1.91 3.61
C VAL A 128 -8.91 -0.75 2.91
N THR A 129 -8.70 -0.89 1.60
CA THR A 129 -7.86 0.02 0.80
C THR A 129 -8.30 1.49 0.86
N MET A 130 -9.61 1.74 0.98
CA MET A 130 -10.17 3.09 1.02
C MET A 130 -10.34 3.55 2.47
N PRO A 131 -9.59 4.57 2.93
CA PRO A 131 -9.59 4.98 4.34
C PRO A 131 -10.98 5.32 4.89
N TYR A 132 -11.81 6.04 4.12
CA TYR A 132 -13.17 6.42 4.56
C TYR A 132 -14.12 5.25 4.79
N LEU A 133 -13.77 4.04 4.31
CA LEU A 133 -14.51 2.79 4.54
C LEU A 133 -13.81 1.86 5.54
N ALA A 134 -12.59 2.20 5.95
CA ALA A 134 -11.82 1.36 6.85
C ALA A 134 -12.36 1.45 8.28
N ASP A 135 -12.50 0.29 8.91
CA ASP A 135 -12.97 0.21 10.29
C ASP A 135 -12.01 0.93 11.26
N MET A 136 -12.58 1.61 12.25
CA MET A 136 -11.81 2.16 13.37
C MET A 136 -11.03 1.05 14.07
N GLY A 137 -9.82 1.36 14.53
CA GLY A 137 -8.88 0.38 15.07
C GLY A 137 -7.92 -0.20 14.03
N THR A 138 -8.17 0.02 12.73
CA THR A 138 -7.21 -0.28 11.65
C THR A 138 -6.31 0.91 11.38
N ILE A 139 -5.14 0.68 10.74
CA ILE A 139 -4.22 1.78 10.39
C ILE A 139 -4.92 2.82 9.53
N ARG A 140 -5.65 2.41 8.49
CA ARG A 140 -6.33 3.32 7.58
C ARG A 140 -7.52 4.01 8.23
N GLY A 141 -8.30 3.29 9.03
CA GLY A 141 -9.46 3.86 9.71
C GLY A 141 -9.11 4.91 10.76
N ASP A 142 -7.99 4.71 11.48
CA ASP A 142 -7.59 5.63 12.56
C ASP A 142 -6.81 6.85 12.03
N PHE A 143 -6.05 6.69 10.93
CA PHE A 143 -5.08 7.72 10.54
C PHE A 143 -5.35 8.39 9.20
N SER A 144 -6.41 8.00 8.48
CA SER A 144 -6.80 8.64 7.23
C SER A 144 -8.32 8.62 7.05
N VAL A 145 -8.84 9.68 6.45
CA VAL A 145 -10.25 9.79 6.01
C VAL A 145 -10.35 10.00 4.49
N ASP A 146 -9.24 9.79 3.78
CA ASP A 146 -9.17 10.10 2.34
C ASP A 146 -10.07 9.18 1.51
N SER A 147 -10.53 9.71 0.39
CA SER A 147 -11.48 9.04 -0.48
C SER A 147 -11.14 9.25 -1.97
N PRO A 148 -11.60 8.35 -2.86
CA PRO A 148 -11.43 8.52 -4.30
C PRO A 148 -12.07 9.82 -4.84
N ALA A 149 -13.19 10.24 -4.27
CA ALA A 149 -13.87 11.46 -4.70
C ALA A 149 -13.00 12.71 -4.43
N LEU A 150 -12.45 12.83 -3.20
CA LEU A 150 -11.54 13.90 -2.85
C LEU A 150 -10.25 13.83 -3.68
N ALA A 151 -9.63 12.67 -3.76
CA ALA A 151 -8.39 12.45 -4.48
C ALA A 151 -8.51 12.86 -5.97
N ASN A 152 -9.60 12.46 -6.63
CA ASN A 152 -9.85 12.81 -8.03
C ASN A 152 -10.05 14.33 -8.22
N LYS A 153 -10.77 15.00 -7.31
CA LYS A 153 -10.94 16.45 -7.34
C LYS A 153 -9.62 17.20 -7.19
N GLU A 154 -8.74 16.67 -6.38
CA GLU A 154 -7.41 17.25 -6.13
C GLU A 154 -6.33 16.74 -7.12
N LYS A 155 -6.73 15.92 -8.13
CA LYS A 155 -5.84 15.36 -9.16
C LYS A 155 -4.62 14.66 -8.56
N ARG A 156 -4.85 13.78 -7.58
CA ARG A 156 -3.85 12.98 -6.87
C ARG A 156 -4.38 11.56 -6.58
N PRO A 157 -3.52 10.59 -6.20
CA PRO A 157 -4.00 9.30 -5.72
C PRO A 157 -4.59 9.40 -4.32
N VAL A 158 -5.32 8.36 -3.92
CA VAL A 158 -5.79 8.22 -2.54
C VAL A 158 -4.60 8.01 -1.62
N MET A 159 -4.51 8.83 -0.57
CA MET A 159 -3.50 8.75 0.49
C MET A 159 -3.99 7.77 1.56
N ASN A 160 -3.44 6.55 1.59
CA ASN A 160 -3.94 5.45 2.42
C ASN A 160 -2.88 4.78 3.30
N ILE A 161 -1.84 5.53 3.65
CA ILE A 161 -0.85 5.29 4.71
C ILE A 161 0.10 4.13 4.41
N VAL A 162 -0.41 2.95 4.11
CA VAL A 162 0.36 1.73 3.94
C VAL A 162 -0.04 0.95 2.69
N HIS A 163 0.93 0.26 2.12
CA HIS A 163 0.74 -0.87 1.23
C HIS A 163 1.02 -2.16 1.99
N ALA A 164 0.27 -3.20 1.72
CA ALA A 164 0.49 -4.56 2.20
C ALA A 164 0.13 -5.54 1.08
N SER A 165 0.95 -6.55 0.88
CA SER A 165 0.72 -7.59 -0.13
C SER A 165 -0.66 -8.22 0.00
N GLU A 166 -1.29 -8.54 -1.10
CA GLU A 166 -2.66 -9.07 -1.14
C GLU A 166 -2.71 -10.59 -1.00
N THR A 167 -1.69 -11.26 -1.55
CA THR A 167 -1.59 -12.73 -1.53
C THR A 167 -0.19 -13.18 -1.11
N PRO A 168 -0.01 -14.45 -0.71
CA PRO A 168 1.32 -15.00 -0.44
C PRO A 168 2.27 -14.92 -1.65
N GLU A 169 1.75 -15.08 -2.88
CA GLU A 169 2.52 -15.01 -4.12
C GLU A 169 3.02 -13.57 -4.36
N GLU A 170 2.14 -12.58 -4.16
CA GLU A 170 2.51 -11.16 -4.25
C GLU A 170 3.55 -10.82 -3.18
N ALA A 171 3.36 -11.29 -1.95
CA ALA A 171 4.31 -11.08 -0.86
C ALA A 171 5.72 -11.60 -1.21
N LEU A 172 5.81 -12.82 -1.75
CA LEU A 172 7.09 -13.38 -2.19
C LEU A 172 7.74 -12.56 -3.32
N HIS A 173 6.93 -12.12 -4.29
CA HIS A 173 7.40 -11.28 -5.40
C HIS A 173 7.93 -9.93 -4.88
N GLU A 174 7.17 -9.25 -4.02
CA GLU A 174 7.53 -7.94 -3.48
C GLU A 174 8.74 -8.02 -2.53
N ILE A 175 8.81 -9.05 -1.68
CA ILE A 175 9.99 -9.29 -0.82
C ILE A 175 11.23 -9.47 -1.69
N LYS A 176 11.14 -10.28 -2.75
CA LYS A 176 12.24 -10.50 -3.68
C LYS A 176 12.64 -9.21 -4.39
N TYR A 177 11.67 -8.42 -4.83
CA TYR A 177 11.93 -7.15 -5.51
C TYR A 177 12.61 -6.13 -4.59
N TRP A 178 12.05 -5.92 -3.40
CA TRP A 178 12.48 -4.85 -2.49
C TRP A 178 13.65 -5.19 -1.59
N PHE A 179 13.86 -6.47 -1.31
CA PHE A 179 14.91 -6.97 -0.42
C PHE A 179 15.80 -8.04 -1.07
N GLY A 180 15.65 -8.29 -2.37
CA GLY A 180 16.43 -9.28 -3.10
C GLY A 180 17.93 -9.12 -2.86
N GLY A 181 18.60 -10.20 -2.41
CA GLY A 181 20.02 -10.20 -2.04
C GLY A 181 20.34 -9.71 -0.63
N LYS A 182 19.38 -9.23 0.15
CA LYS A 182 19.54 -8.92 1.58
C LYS A 182 19.08 -10.10 2.44
N GLU A 183 19.84 -10.42 3.46
CA GLU A 183 19.45 -11.44 4.43
C GLU A 183 18.30 -10.93 5.31
N LEU A 184 17.25 -11.73 5.43
CA LEU A 184 16.17 -11.48 6.38
C LEU A 184 16.60 -11.98 7.76
N MET A 185 16.38 -11.16 8.78
CA MET A 185 16.80 -11.49 10.13
C MET A 185 16.02 -12.68 10.67
N ASN A 186 16.75 -13.62 11.27
CA ASN A 186 16.19 -14.75 12.00
C ASN A 186 16.53 -14.62 13.48
N TYR A 187 15.52 -14.31 14.31
CA TYR A 187 15.69 -14.16 15.75
C TYR A 187 14.43 -14.64 16.49
N LYS A 188 14.59 -14.98 17.76
CA LYS A 188 13.46 -15.31 18.64
C LYS A 188 13.03 -14.09 19.42
N ARG A 189 11.71 -13.87 19.51
CA ARG A 189 11.16 -12.86 20.41
C ARG A 189 10.99 -13.45 21.80
N HIS A 190 11.36 -12.68 22.82
CA HIS A 190 11.23 -13.13 24.20
C HIS A 190 9.75 -13.21 24.61
N GLY A 191 9.29 -14.37 25.03
CA GLY A 191 7.91 -14.58 25.52
C GLY A 191 6.82 -14.78 24.45
N VAL A 192 7.15 -14.80 23.15
CA VAL A 192 6.16 -14.89 22.05
C VAL A 192 6.38 -16.08 21.10
N ASP A 193 7.57 -16.67 21.10
CA ASP A 193 7.85 -17.89 20.30
C ASP A 193 7.22 -19.11 20.98
N LEU A 194 5.94 -19.37 20.65
CA LEU A 194 5.21 -20.58 21.03
C LEU A 194 5.68 -21.79 20.24
#